data_db841d8defe3f7624c8b287c71299cc8
#
_entry.id   db841d8defe3f7624c8b287c71299cc8
#
_cell.length_a   1.000
_cell.length_b   1.000
_cell.length_c   1.000
_cell.angle_alpha   90.00
_cell.angle_beta   90.00
_cell.angle_gamma   90.00
#
_symmetry.space_group_name_H-M   'P 1'
#
loop_
_entity.id
_entity.type
_entity.pdbx_description
1 polymer ?
#
loop_
_entity_poly.entity_id
_entity_poly.type
_entity_poly.pdbx_seq_one_letter_code
_entity_poly.pdbx_strand_id
1 'polypeptide(L)'
;MPAAITEEEAAERRSKILYAARWCFLNFGFAKTSFEDIAKRANLSRTLLYKIFKDKEDVFTAVFAHWLVARHPEAQQAAKGPGRPYERLLHVCKVMVLEPWSDMVAAPMGAEFFDVCARLDPKIEARHRKVALECVAVILGDEESAEVFLLSLDGLLADQPTMSVLARRMKILANHFVPTKRRNENERERTRAPGLPRRGD
;
A
#
# COMPACT_ATOMS: atom_id res chain seq x y z
N MET A 1 -0.54 37.52 25.25
CA MET A 1 0.05 36.16 25.16
C MET A 1 -0.66 35.43 24.04
N PRO A 2 0.01 34.91 23.00
CA PRO A 2 -0.64 34.06 22.03
C PRO A 2 -1.15 32.81 22.77
N ALA A 3 -2.39 32.40 22.48
CA ALA A 3 -3.00 31.21 23.06
C ALA A 3 -2.14 29.97 22.70
N ALA A 4 -1.96 29.06 23.64
CA ALA A 4 -1.28 27.81 23.37
C ALA A 4 -2.06 27.05 22.28
N ILE A 5 -1.36 26.60 21.24
CA ILE A 5 -1.92 25.83 20.11
C ILE A 5 -2.43 24.51 20.70
N THR A 6 -3.65 24.15 20.36
CA THR A 6 -4.22 22.85 20.77
C THR A 6 -3.48 21.69 20.07
N GLU A 7 -3.54 20.49 20.63
CA GLU A 7 -2.98 19.29 20.01
C GLU A 7 -3.58 19.02 18.62
N GLU A 8 -4.90 19.29 18.47
CA GLU A 8 -5.61 19.12 17.20
C GLU A 8 -5.11 20.11 16.13
N GLU A 9 -4.93 21.38 16.48
CA GLU A 9 -4.35 22.38 15.58
C GLU A 9 -2.90 22.04 15.19
N ALA A 10 -2.11 21.50 16.12
CA ALA A 10 -0.75 21.04 15.84
C ALA A 10 -0.73 19.85 14.88
N ALA A 11 -1.63 18.88 15.08
CA ALA A 11 -1.79 17.71 14.20
C ALA A 11 -2.23 18.13 12.79
N GLU A 12 -3.20 19.04 12.69
CA GLU A 12 -3.67 19.56 11.40
C GLU A 12 -2.55 20.29 10.63
N ARG A 13 -1.78 21.14 11.32
CA ARG A 13 -0.63 21.82 10.73
C ARG A 13 0.43 20.84 10.24
N ARG A 14 0.73 19.81 11.05
CA ARG A 14 1.66 18.76 10.66
C ARG A 14 1.18 18.02 9.41
N SER A 15 -0.09 17.65 9.34
CA SER A 15 -0.69 17.02 8.18
C SER A 15 -0.58 17.90 6.92
N LYS A 16 -0.89 19.19 7.02
CA LYS A 16 -0.73 20.16 5.91
C LYS A 16 0.71 20.19 5.37
N ILE A 17 1.70 20.19 6.28
CA ILE A 17 3.12 20.16 5.89
C ILE A 17 3.44 18.84 5.16
N LEU A 18 2.99 17.70 5.68
CA LEU A 18 3.28 16.39 5.08
C LEU A 18 2.65 16.23 3.69
N TYR A 19 1.41 16.71 3.48
CA TYR A 19 0.79 16.73 2.15
C TYR A 19 1.54 17.64 1.18
N ALA A 20 1.93 18.83 1.59
CA ALA A 20 2.69 19.76 0.77
C ALA A 20 4.09 19.19 0.42
N ALA A 21 4.78 18.62 1.40
CA ALA A 21 6.08 18.01 1.22
C ALA A 21 6.03 16.80 0.28
N ARG A 22 5.04 15.90 0.46
CA ARG A 22 4.83 14.77 -0.46
C ARG A 22 4.67 15.24 -1.90
N TRP A 23 3.85 16.25 -2.12
CA TRP A 23 3.67 16.79 -3.45
C TRP A 23 4.98 17.36 -4.01
N CYS A 24 5.77 18.13 -3.23
CA CYS A 24 7.05 18.68 -3.66
C CYS A 24 8.04 17.56 -4.03
N PHE A 25 8.15 16.54 -3.20
CA PHE A 25 9.04 15.39 -3.48
C PHE A 25 8.63 14.61 -4.73
N LEU A 26 7.37 14.39 -4.95
CA LEU A 26 6.85 13.68 -6.12
C LEU A 26 6.95 14.48 -7.43
N ASN A 27 6.98 15.82 -7.36
CA ASN A 27 7.00 16.67 -8.55
C ASN A 27 8.40 17.29 -8.83
N PHE A 28 9.16 17.62 -7.81
CA PHE A 28 10.47 18.27 -7.93
C PHE A 28 11.64 17.33 -7.64
N GLY A 29 11.37 16.20 -6.97
CA GLY A 29 12.37 15.27 -6.46
C GLY A 29 12.89 15.65 -5.07
N PHE A 30 13.48 14.66 -4.39
CA PHE A 30 14.06 14.86 -3.06
C PHE A 30 15.21 15.86 -3.10
N ALA A 31 16.13 15.73 -4.06
CA ALA A 31 17.31 16.58 -4.14
C ALA A 31 16.95 18.06 -4.31
N LYS A 32 16.01 18.39 -5.17
CA LYS A 32 15.64 19.76 -5.53
C LYS A 32 14.63 20.41 -4.58
N THR A 33 13.90 19.63 -3.78
CA THR A 33 12.93 20.17 -2.82
C THR A 33 13.64 20.84 -1.65
N SER A 34 13.21 22.05 -1.31
CA SER A 34 13.67 22.82 -0.15
C SER A 34 12.56 23.03 0.88
N PHE A 35 12.92 23.44 2.11
CA PHE A 35 11.93 23.85 3.13
C PHE A 35 11.12 25.09 2.69
N GLU A 36 11.69 25.94 1.85
CA GLU A 36 11.00 27.08 1.26
C GLU A 36 9.83 26.63 0.37
N ASP A 37 10.09 25.65 -0.51
CA ASP A 37 9.08 25.10 -1.41
C ASP A 37 7.92 24.48 -0.64
N ILE A 38 8.26 23.70 0.40
CA ILE A 38 7.27 23.05 1.27
C ILE A 38 6.44 24.09 2.02
N ALA A 39 7.11 25.09 2.63
CA ALA A 39 6.45 26.15 3.39
C ALA A 39 5.49 26.95 2.51
N LYS A 40 5.95 27.38 1.33
CA LYS A 40 5.14 28.10 0.34
C LYS A 40 3.90 27.29 -0.07
N ARG A 41 4.08 26.01 -0.36
CA ARG A 41 2.97 25.14 -0.75
C ARG A 41 1.99 24.86 0.39
N ALA A 42 2.48 24.70 1.62
CA ALA A 42 1.66 24.50 2.81
C ALA A 42 0.95 25.79 3.28
N ASN A 43 1.30 26.94 2.71
CA ASN A 43 0.90 28.27 3.19
C ASN A 43 1.27 28.48 4.66
N LEU A 44 2.51 28.13 5.03
CA LEU A 44 3.06 28.24 6.38
C LEU A 44 4.42 28.92 6.34
N SER A 45 4.91 29.41 7.49
CA SER A 45 6.25 30.00 7.53
C SER A 45 7.35 28.94 7.54
N ARG A 46 8.47 29.23 6.86
CA ARG A 46 9.67 28.40 6.90
C ARG A 46 10.19 28.16 8.31
N THR A 47 10.10 29.18 9.17
CA THR A 47 10.48 29.09 10.59
C THR A 47 9.66 28.03 11.33
N LEU A 48 8.38 27.86 10.99
CA LEU A 48 7.53 26.83 11.59
C LEU A 48 8.00 25.43 11.18
N LEU A 49 8.39 25.22 9.92
CA LEU A 49 8.90 23.93 9.48
C LEU A 49 10.17 23.53 10.25
N TYR A 50 11.12 24.45 10.44
CA TYR A 50 12.34 24.19 11.23
C TYR A 50 12.08 23.94 12.72
N LYS A 51 10.93 24.36 13.25
CA LYS A 51 10.53 24.02 14.62
C LYS A 51 9.96 22.61 14.74
N ILE A 52 9.40 22.05 13.65
CA ILE A 52 8.72 20.76 13.63
C ILE A 52 9.62 19.65 13.12
N PHE A 53 10.51 19.94 12.18
CA PHE A 53 11.38 18.99 11.51
C PHE A 53 12.83 19.45 11.56
N LYS A 54 13.70 18.50 11.86
CA LYS A 54 15.15 18.74 11.99
C LYS A 54 15.79 19.10 10.64
N ASP A 55 15.47 18.33 9.62
CA ASP A 55 16.04 18.44 8.29
C ASP A 55 15.07 17.86 7.23
N LYS A 56 15.49 17.86 5.97
CA LYS A 56 14.70 17.38 4.85
C LYS A 56 14.46 15.86 4.90
N GLU A 57 15.40 15.09 5.43
CA GLU A 57 15.28 13.66 5.60
C GLU A 57 14.21 13.32 6.65
N ASP A 58 14.17 14.08 7.75
CA ASP A 58 13.13 13.96 8.79
C ASP A 58 11.74 14.24 8.21
N VAL A 59 11.59 15.30 7.39
CA VAL A 59 10.32 15.56 6.68
C VAL A 59 9.96 14.40 5.76
N PHE A 60 10.92 13.90 4.98
CA PHE A 60 10.66 12.83 4.02
C PHE A 60 10.24 11.53 4.72
N THR A 61 10.95 11.15 5.78
CA THR A 61 10.63 10.01 6.63
C THR A 61 9.22 10.12 7.21
N ALA A 62 8.86 11.30 7.72
CA ALA A 62 7.51 11.57 8.23
C ALA A 62 6.44 11.51 7.13
N VAL A 63 6.73 12.02 5.93
CA VAL A 63 5.85 11.91 4.75
C VAL A 63 5.59 10.46 4.39
N PHE A 64 6.65 9.65 4.29
CA PHE A 64 6.54 8.25 3.93
C PHE A 64 5.74 7.45 4.96
N ALA A 65 6.05 7.64 6.24
CA ALA A 65 5.31 7.01 7.33
C ALA A 65 3.82 7.41 7.31
N HIS A 66 3.51 8.71 7.22
CA HIS A 66 2.14 9.21 7.19
C HIS A 66 1.36 8.67 5.99
N TRP A 67 1.97 8.66 4.81
CA TRP A 67 1.37 8.19 3.57
C TRP A 67 1.00 6.71 3.60
N LEU A 68 1.85 5.86 4.17
CA LEU A 68 1.55 4.44 4.33
C LEU A 68 0.53 4.18 5.45
N VAL A 69 0.71 4.80 6.62
CA VAL A 69 -0.15 4.59 7.80
C VAL A 69 -1.59 5.05 7.55
N ALA A 70 -1.80 6.09 6.76
CA ALA A 70 -3.14 6.60 6.44
C ALA A 70 -4.06 5.54 5.79
N ARG A 71 -3.50 4.48 5.21
CA ARG A 71 -4.22 3.40 4.54
C ARG A 71 -4.58 2.22 5.45
N HIS A 72 -3.91 2.12 6.60
CA HIS A 72 -4.08 0.97 7.50
C HIS A 72 -5.53 0.78 7.98
N PRO A 73 -6.27 1.83 8.42
CA PRO A 73 -7.65 1.66 8.89
C PRO A 73 -8.57 1.08 7.82
N GLU A 74 -8.48 1.57 6.59
CA GLU A 74 -9.31 1.07 5.47
C GLU A 74 -8.95 -0.37 5.12
N ALA A 75 -7.66 -0.72 5.05
CA ALA A 75 -7.22 -2.09 4.80
C ALA A 75 -7.70 -3.05 5.89
N GLN A 76 -7.60 -2.66 7.16
CA GLN A 76 -8.08 -3.45 8.30
C GLN A 76 -9.61 -3.62 8.28
N GLN A 77 -10.34 -2.58 7.92
CA GLN A 77 -11.79 -2.64 7.74
C GLN A 77 -12.15 -3.56 6.57
N ALA A 78 -11.48 -3.45 5.44
CA ALA A 78 -11.69 -4.32 4.29
C ALA A 78 -11.40 -5.79 4.61
N ALA A 79 -10.34 -6.06 5.39
CA ALA A 79 -9.96 -7.41 5.79
C ALA A 79 -11.00 -8.10 6.68
N LYS A 80 -11.72 -7.35 7.51
CA LYS A 80 -12.73 -7.86 8.45
C LYS A 80 -14.18 -7.64 7.99
N GLY A 81 -14.36 -6.86 6.93
CA GLY A 81 -15.66 -6.43 6.42
C GLY A 81 -16.48 -7.56 5.80
N PRO A 82 -17.74 -7.25 5.41
CA PRO A 82 -18.60 -8.17 4.70
C PRO A 82 -18.06 -8.45 3.29
N GLY A 83 -18.47 -9.57 2.71
CA GLY A 83 -18.10 -9.95 1.35
C GLY A 83 -17.29 -11.24 1.28
N ARG A 84 -17.11 -11.70 0.04
CA ARG A 84 -16.35 -12.93 -0.22
C ARG A 84 -14.86 -12.70 0.04
N PRO A 85 -14.12 -13.71 0.54
CA PRO A 85 -12.69 -13.59 0.78
C PRO A 85 -11.91 -13.00 -0.41
N TYR A 86 -12.24 -13.40 -1.63
CA TYR A 86 -11.64 -12.86 -2.85
C TYR A 86 -11.81 -11.34 -3.01
N GLU A 87 -13.01 -10.82 -2.74
CA GLU A 87 -13.31 -9.38 -2.86
C GLU A 87 -12.59 -8.59 -1.78
N ARG A 88 -12.57 -9.11 -0.55
CA ARG A 88 -11.85 -8.53 0.59
C ARG A 88 -10.35 -8.48 0.32
N LEU A 89 -9.78 -9.57 -0.21
CA LEU A 89 -8.35 -9.65 -0.55
C LEU A 89 -7.98 -8.62 -1.63
N LEU A 90 -8.79 -8.50 -2.68
CA LEU A 90 -8.55 -7.49 -3.72
C LEU A 90 -8.68 -6.06 -3.19
N HIS A 91 -9.59 -5.81 -2.23
CA HIS A 91 -9.72 -4.49 -1.62
C HIS A 91 -8.47 -4.16 -0.77
N VAL A 92 -7.99 -5.09 0.05
CA VAL A 92 -6.72 -4.92 0.78
C VAL A 92 -5.56 -4.65 -0.17
N CYS A 93 -5.42 -5.44 -1.24
CA CYS A 93 -4.39 -5.22 -2.27
C CYS A 93 -4.51 -3.84 -2.95
N LYS A 94 -5.73 -3.40 -3.25
CA LYS A 94 -5.98 -2.09 -3.83
C LYS A 94 -5.45 -0.98 -2.91
N VAL A 95 -5.87 -1.00 -1.64
CA VAL A 95 -5.53 0.04 -0.66
C VAL A 95 -4.04 0.03 -0.30
N MET A 96 -3.47 -1.15 -0.07
CA MET A 96 -2.10 -1.26 0.44
C MET A 96 -1.03 -1.21 -0.65
N VAL A 97 -1.35 -1.55 -1.89
CA VAL A 97 -0.35 -1.66 -2.97
C VAL A 97 -0.74 -0.83 -4.20
N LEU A 98 -1.94 -1.02 -4.75
CA LEU A 98 -2.29 -0.43 -6.04
C LEU A 98 -2.39 1.10 -5.98
N GLU A 99 -3.00 1.65 -4.93
CA GLU A 99 -3.11 3.10 -4.74
C GLU A 99 -1.76 3.76 -4.48
N PRO A 100 -0.90 3.25 -3.55
CA PRO A 100 0.47 3.75 -3.42
C PRO A 100 1.26 3.69 -4.74
N TRP A 101 1.16 2.59 -5.47
CA TRP A 101 1.80 2.45 -6.77
C TRP A 101 1.30 3.49 -7.79
N SER A 102 -0.01 3.72 -7.84
CA SER A 102 -0.61 4.74 -8.70
C SER A 102 -0.08 6.14 -8.41
N ASP A 103 0.01 6.51 -7.14
CA ASP A 103 0.54 7.81 -6.72
C ASP A 103 1.98 8.04 -7.19
N MET A 104 2.80 6.97 -7.19
CA MET A 104 4.20 7.05 -7.62
C MET A 104 4.34 7.06 -9.15
N VAL A 105 3.68 6.13 -9.85
CA VAL A 105 3.79 6.01 -11.31
C VAL A 105 3.23 7.25 -12.03
N ALA A 106 2.23 7.92 -11.45
CA ALA A 106 1.66 9.14 -12.02
C ALA A 106 2.53 10.39 -11.78
N ALA A 107 3.53 10.33 -10.89
CA ALA A 107 4.33 11.49 -10.50
C ALA A 107 5.63 11.58 -11.32
N PRO A 108 6.07 12.80 -11.74
CA PRO A 108 7.29 13.00 -12.52
C PRO A 108 8.56 12.45 -11.85
N MET A 109 8.62 12.49 -10.51
CA MET A 109 9.76 12.05 -9.71
C MET A 109 9.45 10.81 -8.86
N GLY A 110 8.47 10.00 -9.29
CA GLY A 110 8.02 8.82 -8.55
C GLY A 110 9.11 7.77 -8.37
N ALA A 111 9.95 7.52 -9.39
CA ALA A 111 11.07 6.59 -9.31
C ALA A 111 12.11 7.06 -8.25
N GLU A 112 12.51 8.36 -8.27
CA GLU A 112 13.41 8.91 -7.25
C GLU A 112 12.79 8.83 -5.85
N PHE A 113 11.48 9.09 -5.73
CA PHE A 113 10.76 8.97 -4.46
C PHE A 113 10.85 7.55 -3.91
N PHE A 114 10.65 6.54 -4.75
CA PHE A 114 10.76 5.13 -4.37
C PHE A 114 12.19 4.77 -3.93
N ASP A 115 13.22 5.20 -4.68
CA ASP A 115 14.61 4.95 -4.35
C ASP A 115 15.02 5.60 -3.00
N VAL A 116 14.49 6.78 -2.71
CA VAL A 116 14.72 7.44 -1.41
C VAL A 116 14.03 6.69 -0.29
N CYS A 117 12.78 6.22 -0.49
CA CYS A 117 12.06 5.39 0.49
C CYS A 117 12.87 4.15 0.88
N ALA A 118 13.42 3.43 -0.11
CA ALA A 118 14.18 2.20 0.12
C ALA A 118 15.48 2.40 0.92
N ARG A 119 16.03 3.63 0.94
CA ARG A 119 17.26 3.98 1.68
C ARG A 119 17.01 4.53 3.09
N LEU A 120 15.77 4.90 3.39
CA LEU A 120 15.41 5.48 4.68
C LEU A 120 15.13 4.39 5.74
N ASP A 121 14.38 4.72 6.76
CA ASP A 121 14.13 3.84 7.90
C ASP A 121 13.37 2.57 7.48
N PRO A 122 14.01 1.39 7.48
CA PRO A 122 13.37 0.11 7.13
C PRO A 122 12.24 -0.28 8.08
N LYS A 123 12.16 0.34 9.27
CA LYS A 123 11.08 0.09 10.24
C LYS A 123 9.72 0.57 9.74
N ILE A 124 9.69 1.61 8.89
CA ILE A 124 8.44 2.12 8.32
C ILE A 124 7.83 1.07 7.39
N GLU A 125 8.65 0.53 6.49
CA GLU A 125 8.23 -0.51 5.57
C GLU A 125 7.86 -1.80 6.32
N ALA A 126 8.68 -2.23 7.28
CA ALA A 126 8.40 -3.40 8.11
C ALA A 126 7.06 -3.27 8.86
N ARG A 127 6.74 -2.08 9.38
CA ARG A 127 5.44 -1.83 10.04
C ARG A 127 4.28 -1.91 9.05
N HIS A 128 4.43 -1.34 7.86
CA HIS A 128 3.42 -1.41 6.81
C HIS A 128 3.18 -2.85 6.37
N ARG A 129 4.27 -3.60 6.12
CA ARG A 129 4.22 -5.03 5.78
C ARG A 129 3.54 -5.87 6.87
N LYS A 130 3.82 -5.59 8.14
CA LYS A 130 3.16 -6.29 9.25
C LYS A 130 1.64 -6.11 9.21
N VAL A 131 1.15 -4.89 9.01
CA VAL A 131 -0.30 -4.63 8.89
C VAL A 131 -0.89 -5.32 7.66
N ALA A 132 -0.18 -5.33 6.53
CA ALA A 132 -0.61 -6.07 5.34
C ALA A 132 -0.71 -7.57 5.62
N LEU A 133 0.29 -8.15 6.32
CA LEU A 133 0.31 -9.56 6.72
C LEU A 133 -0.90 -9.91 7.60
N GLU A 134 -1.15 -9.12 8.64
CA GLU A 134 -2.30 -9.30 9.53
C GLU A 134 -3.64 -9.24 8.75
N CYS A 135 -3.78 -8.29 7.82
CA CYS A 135 -4.98 -8.18 6.98
C CYS A 135 -5.18 -9.39 6.07
N VAL A 136 -4.12 -9.85 5.42
CA VAL A 136 -4.18 -11.01 4.51
C VAL A 136 -4.40 -12.30 5.28
N ALA A 137 -3.73 -12.49 6.42
CA ALA A 137 -3.91 -13.67 7.28
C ALA A 137 -5.36 -13.83 7.79
N VAL A 138 -6.02 -12.73 8.16
CA VAL A 138 -7.45 -12.72 8.53
C VAL A 138 -8.34 -13.19 7.38
N ILE A 139 -7.95 -12.96 6.12
CA ILE A 139 -8.74 -13.35 4.95
C ILE A 139 -8.45 -14.79 4.54
N LEU A 140 -7.18 -15.21 4.55
CA LEU A 140 -6.74 -16.54 4.11
C LEU A 140 -6.90 -17.62 5.20
N GLY A 141 -6.92 -17.20 6.48
CA GLY A 141 -7.08 -18.10 7.62
C GLY A 141 -5.77 -18.60 8.23
N ASP A 142 -4.62 -18.29 7.63
CA ASP A 142 -3.30 -18.66 8.15
C ASP A 142 -2.22 -17.65 7.72
N GLU A 143 -1.16 -17.55 8.52
CA GLU A 143 -0.08 -16.59 8.36
C GLU A 143 0.92 -17.02 7.27
N GLU A 144 1.17 -18.32 7.11
CA GLU A 144 2.12 -18.85 6.13
C GLU A 144 1.63 -18.57 4.69
N SER A 145 0.36 -18.86 4.41
CA SER A 145 -0.27 -18.49 3.13
C SER A 145 -0.26 -16.97 2.89
N ALA A 146 -0.44 -16.18 3.95
CA ALA A 146 -0.39 -14.72 3.84
C ALA A 146 1.03 -14.23 3.51
N GLU A 147 2.07 -14.80 4.12
CA GLU A 147 3.45 -14.48 3.77
C GLU A 147 3.78 -14.81 2.33
N VAL A 148 3.42 -16.02 1.87
CA VAL A 148 3.63 -16.43 0.47
C VAL A 148 2.88 -15.53 -0.50
N PHE A 149 1.65 -15.14 -0.14
CA PHE A 149 0.87 -14.19 -0.93
C PHE A 149 1.56 -12.84 -1.06
N LEU A 150 2.05 -12.27 0.05
CA LEU A 150 2.73 -10.96 0.04
C LEU A 150 4.07 -11.01 -0.70
N LEU A 151 4.87 -12.07 -0.54
CA LEU A 151 6.10 -12.26 -1.31
C LEU A 151 5.80 -12.34 -2.83
N SER A 152 4.73 -13.04 -3.20
CA SER A 152 4.29 -13.10 -4.59
C SER A 152 3.84 -11.74 -5.10
N LEU A 153 3.15 -10.96 -4.26
CA LEU A 153 2.68 -9.61 -4.59
C LEU A 153 3.84 -8.63 -4.81
N ASP A 154 4.89 -8.69 -3.96
CA ASP A 154 6.13 -7.92 -4.14
C ASP A 154 6.80 -8.25 -5.49
N GLY A 155 6.83 -9.53 -5.87
CA GLY A 155 7.33 -9.97 -7.16
C GLY A 155 6.57 -9.39 -8.37
N LEU A 156 5.27 -9.08 -8.21
CA LEU A 156 4.48 -8.45 -9.29
C LEU A 156 4.89 -7.01 -9.60
N LEU A 157 5.64 -6.37 -8.70
CA LEU A 157 6.12 -4.99 -8.83
C LEU A 157 7.53 -4.90 -9.44
N ALA A 158 8.28 -6.01 -9.49
CA ALA A 158 9.70 -6.03 -9.83
C ALA A 158 10.04 -5.49 -11.23
N ASP A 159 9.12 -5.63 -12.20
CA ASP A 159 9.27 -5.12 -13.56
C ASP A 159 8.61 -3.75 -13.80
N GLN A 160 8.28 -3.04 -12.74
CA GLN A 160 7.64 -1.72 -12.77
C GLN A 160 6.39 -1.67 -13.67
N PRO A 161 5.38 -2.50 -13.39
CA PRO A 161 4.23 -2.67 -14.27
C PRO A 161 3.36 -1.41 -14.35
N THR A 162 2.67 -1.25 -15.48
CA THR A 162 1.59 -0.25 -15.56
C THR A 162 0.44 -0.62 -14.62
N MET A 163 -0.38 0.36 -14.26
CA MET A 163 -1.55 0.17 -13.38
C MET A 163 -2.48 -0.96 -13.85
N SER A 164 -2.77 -1.02 -15.16
CA SER A 164 -3.65 -2.03 -15.73
C SER A 164 -3.05 -3.44 -15.65
N VAL A 165 -1.75 -3.55 -15.86
CA VAL A 165 -1.00 -4.81 -15.75
C VAL A 165 -0.97 -5.28 -14.30
N LEU A 166 -0.62 -4.41 -13.36
CA LEU A 166 -0.59 -4.74 -11.94
C LEU A 166 -1.97 -5.18 -11.44
N ALA A 167 -3.02 -4.41 -11.72
CA ALA A 167 -4.39 -4.76 -11.32
C ALA A 167 -4.83 -6.13 -11.86
N ARG A 168 -4.47 -6.48 -13.09
CA ARG A 168 -4.75 -7.79 -13.69
C ARG A 168 -3.97 -8.91 -12.99
N ARG A 169 -2.66 -8.70 -12.74
CA ARG A 169 -1.81 -9.67 -12.04
C ARG A 169 -2.32 -9.95 -10.62
N MET A 170 -2.71 -8.91 -9.89
CA MET A 170 -3.29 -9.03 -8.55
C MET A 170 -4.58 -9.88 -8.55
N LYS A 171 -5.45 -9.71 -9.55
CA LYS A 171 -6.66 -10.54 -9.69
C LYS A 171 -6.32 -12.01 -9.93
N ILE A 172 -5.31 -12.28 -10.76
CA ILE A 172 -4.85 -13.65 -11.02
C ILE A 172 -4.28 -14.26 -9.73
N LEU A 173 -3.37 -13.54 -9.05
CA LEU A 173 -2.77 -13.99 -7.80
C LEU A 173 -3.86 -14.28 -6.74
N ALA A 174 -4.76 -13.33 -6.50
CA ALA A 174 -5.84 -13.50 -5.53
C ALA A 174 -6.72 -14.71 -5.82
N ASN A 175 -6.99 -15.00 -7.11
CA ASN A 175 -7.78 -16.17 -7.51
C ASN A 175 -7.07 -17.52 -7.27
N HIS A 176 -5.73 -17.53 -7.19
CA HIS A 176 -5.00 -18.74 -6.82
C HIS A 176 -5.09 -19.04 -5.33
N PHE A 177 -5.08 -18.02 -4.48
CA PHE A 177 -5.18 -18.18 -3.02
C PHE A 177 -6.63 -18.33 -2.53
N VAL A 178 -7.58 -17.66 -3.19
CA VAL A 178 -9.01 -17.71 -2.86
C VAL A 178 -9.81 -17.98 -4.14
N PRO A 179 -9.94 -19.25 -4.57
CA PRO A 179 -10.65 -19.60 -5.80
C PRO A 179 -12.11 -19.14 -5.76
N THR A 180 -12.55 -18.46 -6.80
CA THR A 180 -13.98 -18.19 -7.01
C THR A 180 -14.69 -19.51 -7.40
N LYS A 181 -15.87 -19.76 -6.87
CA LYS A 181 -16.62 -21.04 -6.92
C LYS A 181 -16.68 -21.80 -8.26
N ARG A 182 -16.39 -21.17 -9.39
CA ARG A 182 -16.42 -21.81 -10.72
C ARG A 182 -15.37 -22.93 -10.94
N ARG A 183 -14.25 -22.93 -10.17
CA ARG A 183 -13.19 -23.94 -10.35
C ARG A 183 -13.52 -25.26 -9.65
N ASN A 184 -14.26 -25.21 -8.53
CA ASN A 184 -14.63 -26.40 -7.75
C ASN A 184 -15.72 -27.25 -8.42
N GLU A 185 -16.57 -26.69 -9.27
CA GLU A 185 -17.61 -27.46 -9.98
C GLU A 185 -17.01 -28.30 -11.11
N ASN A 186 -16.10 -27.78 -11.88
CA ASN A 186 -15.40 -28.48 -12.96
C ASN A 186 -14.46 -29.61 -12.46
N GLU A 187 -13.86 -29.48 -11.27
CA GLU A 187 -13.04 -30.55 -10.68
C GLU A 187 -13.92 -31.66 -10.10
N ARG A 188 -15.09 -31.34 -9.52
CA ARG A 188 -16.06 -32.34 -9.03
C ARG A 188 -16.77 -33.10 -10.15
N GLU A 189 -17.00 -32.47 -11.31
CA GLU A 189 -17.51 -33.14 -12.50
C GLU A 189 -16.46 -34.07 -13.14
N ARG A 190 -15.19 -33.69 -13.17
CA ARG A 190 -14.11 -34.57 -13.68
C ARG A 190 -13.86 -35.78 -12.80
N THR A 191 -14.08 -35.70 -11.49
CA THR A 191 -13.98 -36.85 -10.57
C THR A 191 -15.25 -37.72 -10.54
N ARG A 192 -16.34 -37.25 -11.15
CA ARG A 192 -17.62 -38.03 -11.28
C ARG A 192 -17.81 -38.69 -12.64
N ALA A 193 -16.82 -38.70 -13.52
CA ALA A 193 -16.89 -39.43 -14.78
C ALA A 193 -17.09 -40.94 -14.47
N PRO A 194 -18.15 -41.59 -14.99
CA PRO A 194 -18.42 -42.99 -14.69
C PRO A 194 -17.31 -43.85 -15.29
N GLY A 195 -16.85 -44.82 -14.50
CA GLY A 195 -15.86 -45.80 -14.93
C GLY A 195 -16.30 -46.51 -16.19
N LEU A 196 -15.36 -46.68 -17.11
CA LEU A 196 -15.50 -47.53 -18.31
C LEU A 196 -16.04 -48.89 -17.90
N PRO A 197 -17.01 -49.48 -18.69
CA PRO A 197 -17.46 -50.83 -18.49
C PRO A 197 -16.31 -51.81 -18.71
N ARG A 198 -16.08 -52.69 -17.74
CA ARG A 198 -15.16 -53.84 -17.90
C ARG A 198 -15.67 -54.65 -19.09
N ARG A 199 -14.81 -54.84 -20.11
CA ARG A 199 -14.99 -55.87 -21.10
C ARG A 199 -14.92 -57.20 -20.36
N GLY A 200 -16.05 -57.87 -20.29
CA GLY A 200 -16.16 -59.28 -19.96
C GLY A 200 -15.81 -60.13 -21.17
N ASP A 201 -15.28 -61.25 -20.87
CA ASP A 201 -14.80 -62.37 -21.70
C ASP A 201 -15.57 -62.67 -22.97
#